data_2f64cdd6df82f6efd344282ceffc203b
#
_entry.id   2f64cdd6df82f6efd344282ceffc203b
#
_cell.length_a   1.000
_cell.length_b   1.000
_cell.length_c   1.000
_cell.angle_alpha   90.00
_cell.angle_beta   90.00
_cell.angle_gamma   90.00
#
_symmetry.space_group_name_H-M   'P 1'
#
loop_
_entity.id
_entity.type
_entity.pdbx_description
1 polymer ?
#
loop_
_entity_poly.entity_id
_entity_poly.type
_entity_poly.pdbx_seq_one_letter_code
_entity_poly.pdbx_strand_id
1 'polypeptide(L)'
;GAAKSSAQKDINRGGNSAITHTGALNVSYTLDLWRRLADTADAAEWSHKATIEDMESTRLSLINSVVTTYYQIAYLNDAISTTQESIKYYTDISNIMKNRLAQGVADSASVDQAQQAVLTARNNLITLQTNRKNAEKTLRNLLNLKPDDALNINFPHILSVKTVGVNLNVPVSVIANRPDVKGYQARLSSAFKNAKATQKSWFPEVNLGGSLSSTASTVGTALHNPVAAGTVGISLPFLNWNTVKWNVKISEADYETARLNYEQRITTALNNVDTNYFAFTQAQSTLSNLQQTHSYNQRITQYYRNRYNAGVSELREWLVAANTEKSSQLAILNAKYQVLQSENAVY
;
A
#
# COMPACT_ATOMS: atom_id res chain seq x y z
N GLY A 1 37.25 -14.23 -8.97
CA GLY A 1 37.97 -15.48 -9.26
C GLY A 1 37.44 -16.61 -8.39
N ALA A 2 36.97 -17.69 -9.01
CA ALA A 2 36.54 -18.88 -8.28
C ALA A 2 37.59 -19.98 -8.42
N ALA A 3 38.10 -20.49 -7.28
CA ALA A 3 38.93 -21.69 -7.27
C ALA A 3 38.02 -22.93 -7.21
N LYS A 4 38.11 -23.79 -8.22
CA LYS A 4 37.42 -25.10 -8.20
C LYS A 4 38.45 -26.21 -8.10
N SER A 5 38.26 -27.10 -7.14
CA SER A 5 38.94 -28.39 -7.12
C SER A 5 37.97 -29.50 -7.54
N SER A 6 38.34 -30.30 -8.51
CA SER A 6 37.55 -31.46 -8.95
C SER A 6 38.42 -32.69 -8.93
N ALA A 7 37.87 -33.81 -8.47
CA ALA A 7 38.47 -35.12 -8.60
C ALA A 7 37.69 -35.95 -9.62
N GLN A 8 38.37 -36.40 -10.65
CA GLN A 8 37.79 -37.26 -11.68
C GLN A 8 38.42 -38.63 -11.60
N LYS A 9 37.59 -39.69 -11.56
CA LYS A 9 38.02 -41.06 -11.57
C LYS A 9 37.77 -41.64 -12.98
N ASP A 10 38.85 -41.83 -13.73
CA ASP A 10 38.81 -42.53 -15.01
C ASP A 10 38.95 -44.05 -14.79
N ILE A 11 37.92 -44.79 -15.19
CA ILE A 11 37.93 -46.24 -15.16
C ILE A 11 38.33 -46.74 -16.55
N ASN A 12 39.61 -47.08 -16.74
CA ASN A 12 40.06 -47.70 -17.94
C ASN A 12 39.89 -49.23 -17.86
N ARG A 13 39.54 -49.91 -18.94
CA ARG A 13 39.23 -51.36 -19.03
C ARG A 13 40.40 -52.32 -18.64
N GLY A 14 41.49 -51.80 -18.13
CA GLY A 14 42.64 -52.54 -17.67
C GLY A 14 42.92 -52.52 -16.16
N GLY A 15 41.94 -52.11 -15.32
CA GLY A 15 42.04 -52.31 -13.85
C GLY A 15 42.85 -51.27 -13.09
N ASN A 16 43.41 -50.22 -13.70
CA ASN A 16 44.08 -49.10 -12.97
C ASN A 16 43.18 -47.89 -12.88
N SER A 17 42.68 -47.57 -11.68
CA SER A 17 42.00 -46.31 -11.43
C SER A 17 43.03 -45.24 -11.06
N ALA A 18 43.17 -44.21 -11.92
CA ALA A 18 43.96 -43.00 -11.57
C ALA A 18 43.06 -41.90 -11.01
N ILE A 19 43.41 -41.41 -9.84
CA ILE A 19 42.73 -40.20 -9.27
C ILE A 19 43.63 -39.03 -9.61
N THR A 20 43.07 -38.05 -10.31
CA THR A 20 43.74 -36.80 -10.63
C THR A 20 43.13 -35.65 -9.83
N HIS A 21 43.96 -34.88 -9.18
CA HIS A 21 43.56 -33.65 -8.47
C HIS A 21 43.95 -32.45 -9.32
N THR A 22 42.94 -31.64 -9.72
CA THR A 22 43.14 -30.43 -10.55
C THR A 22 42.72 -29.20 -9.73
N GLY A 23 43.67 -28.28 -9.53
CA GLY A 23 43.39 -26.93 -9.06
C GLY A 23 43.49 -25.93 -10.21
N ALA A 24 42.50 -25.06 -10.39
CA ALA A 24 42.55 -24.03 -11.44
C ALA A 24 42.05 -22.69 -10.91
N LEU A 25 42.82 -21.65 -11.21
CA LEU A 25 42.41 -20.24 -11.04
C LEU A 25 42.24 -19.63 -12.43
N ASN A 26 41.06 -19.12 -12.71
CA ASN A 26 40.73 -18.46 -14.00
C ASN A 26 40.39 -17.01 -13.75
N VAL A 27 40.94 -16.11 -14.52
CA VAL A 27 40.62 -14.68 -14.57
C VAL A 27 40.20 -14.36 -15.99
N SER A 28 39.07 -13.70 -16.14
CA SER A 28 38.61 -13.22 -17.44
C SER A 28 38.24 -11.75 -17.37
N TYR A 29 38.58 -11.01 -18.44
CA TYR A 29 38.27 -9.60 -18.58
C TYR A 29 37.78 -9.34 -19.99
N THR A 30 36.56 -8.75 -20.11
CA THR A 30 36.02 -8.30 -21.40
C THR A 30 36.36 -6.83 -21.63
N LEU A 31 36.99 -6.52 -22.72
CA LEU A 31 37.32 -5.14 -23.12
C LEU A 31 36.03 -4.45 -23.62
N ASP A 32 35.61 -3.40 -22.90
CA ASP A 32 34.40 -2.63 -23.27
C ASP A 32 34.71 -1.53 -24.27
N LEU A 33 35.21 -1.89 -25.47
CA LEU A 33 35.63 -0.98 -26.51
C LEU A 33 34.50 -0.08 -27.02
N TRP A 34 33.26 -0.59 -26.98
CA TRP A 34 32.07 0.07 -27.52
C TRP A 34 31.17 0.64 -26.45
N ARG A 35 31.55 0.58 -25.19
CA ARG A 35 30.74 0.96 -24.03
C ARG A 35 29.43 0.16 -23.90
N ARG A 36 29.40 -1.09 -24.34
CA ARG A 36 28.23 -1.97 -24.19
C ARG A 36 28.03 -2.36 -22.71
N LEU A 37 29.10 -2.77 -22.05
CA LEU A 37 29.09 -3.12 -20.64
C LEU A 37 28.80 -1.90 -19.76
N ALA A 38 29.34 -0.74 -20.09
CA ALA A 38 29.05 0.51 -19.41
C ALA A 38 27.56 0.88 -19.52
N ASP A 39 26.94 0.78 -20.72
CA ASP A 39 25.50 1.04 -20.86
C ASP A 39 24.66 -0.01 -20.13
N THR A 40 25.10 -1.27 -20.06
CA THR A 40 24.43 -2.30 -19.23
C THR A 40 24.52 -1.98 -17.74
N ALA A 41 25.68 -1.52 -17.26
CA ALA A 41 25.86 -1.07 -15.88
C ALA A 41 24.99 0.16 -15.56
N ASP A 42 24.98 1.15 -16.47
CA ASP A 42 24.10 2.34 -16.36
C ASP A 42 22.62 1.93 -16.29
N ALA A 43 22.20 0.95 -17.12
CA ALA A 43 20.81 0.44 -17.07
C ALA A 43 20.49 -0.20 -15.70
N ALA A 44 21.41 -0.96 -15.14
CA ALA A 44 21.26 -1.55 -13.82
C ALA A 44 21.21 -0.47 -12.72
N GLU A 45 22.01 0.59 -12.81
CA GLU A 45 21.96 1.73 -11.89
C GLU A 45 20.59 2.43 -11.95
N TRP A 46 20.04 2.68 -13.14
CA TRP A 46 18.71 3.26 -13.28
C TRP A 46 17.61 2.34 -12.75
N SER A 47 17.74 1.02 -12.94
CA SER A 47 16.84 0.04 -12.35
C SER A 47 16.88 0.06 -10.81
N HIS A 48 18.07 0.22 -10.22
CA HIS A 48 18.24 0.41 -8.78
C HIS A 48 17.56 1.69 -8.30
N LYS A 49 17.75 2.83 -9.02
CA LYS A 49 17.04 4.09 -8.71
C LYS A 49 15.52 3.90 -8.75
N ALA A 50 14.98 3.15 -9.73
CA ALA A 50 13.57 2.84 -9.79
C ALA A 50 13.09 2.08 -8.53
N THR A 51 13.88 1.13 -8.03
CA THR A 51 13.56 0.38 -6.81
C THR A 51 13.55 1.27 -5.55
N ILE A 52 14.43 2.27 -5.48
CA ILE A 52 14.41 3.27 -4.38
C ILE A 52 13.10 4.07 -4.42
N GLU A 53 12.69 4.53 -5.60
CA GLU A 53 11.44 5.29 -5.74
C GLU A 53 10.20 4.41 -5.46
N ASP A 54 10.22 3.12 -5.79
CA ASP A 54 9.17 2.17 -5.40
C ASP A 54 9.08 2.00 -3.88
N MET A 55 10.21 1.97 -3.20
CA MET A 55 10.28 1.93 -1.73
C MET A 55 9.64 3.20 -1.13
N GLU A 56 9.97 4.38 -1.66
CA GLU A 56 9.35 5.64 -1.19
C GLU A 56 7.85 5.69 -1.48
N SER A 57 7.41 5.21 -2.65
CA SER A 57 5.98 5.09 -2.97
C SER A 57 5.25 4.15 -2.00
N THR A 58 5.88 3.02 -1.67
CA THR A 58 5.34 2.07 -0.68
C THR A 58 5.28 2.69 0.72
N ARG A 59 6.32 3.44 1.11
CA ARG A 59 6.37 4.18 2.38
C ARG A 59 5.24 5.19 2.50
N LEU A 60 4.98 5.98 1.46
CA LEU A 60 3.87 6.94 1.44
C LEU A 60 2.51 6.23 1.53
N SER A 61 2.34 5.10 0.82
CA SER A 61 1.12 4.27 0.91
C SER A 61 0.90 3.70 2.31
N LEU A 62 1.99 3.28 2.98
CA LEU A 62 1.93 2.84 4.36
C LEU A 62 1.52 3.97 5.31
N ILE A 63 2.12 5.15 5.18
CA ILE A 63 1.77 6.34 5.98
C ILE A 63 0.29 6.69 5.80
N ASN A 64 -0.19 6.72 4.54
CA ASN A 64 -1.60 6.96 4.25
C ASN A 64 -2.51 5.94 4.94
N SER A 65 -2.16 4.65 4.87
CA SER A 65 -2.93 3.57 5.51
C SER A 65 -2.95 3.69 7.04
N VAL A 66 -1.82 4.06 7.64
CA VAL A 66 -1.72 4.29 9.11
C VAL A 66 -2.59 5.48 9.51
N VAL A 67 -2.48 6.62 8.82
CA VAL A 67 -3.27 7.84 9.11
C VAL A 67 -4.77 7.59 8.95
N THR A 68 -5.16 6.92 7.86
CA THR A 68 -6.57 6.56 7.61
C THR A 68 -7.12 5.66 8.71
N THR A 69 -6.36 4.63 9.11
CA THR A 69 -6.79 3.70 10.18
C THR A 69 -6.81 4.39 11.54
N TYR A 70 -5.88 5.30 11.81
CA TYR A 70 -5.88 6.13 13.02
C TYR A 70 -7.16 6.97 13.14
N TYR A 71 -7.56 7.68 12.10
CA TYR A 71 -8.80 8.45 12.09
C TYR A 71 -10.04 7.55 12.10
N GLN A 72 -9.98 6.36 11.51
CA GLN A 72 -11.06 5.38 11.61
C GLN A 72 -11.30 4.95 13.05
N ILE A 73 -10.25 4.68 13.83
CA ILE A 73 -10.37 4.33 15.25
C ILE A 73 -10.89 5.51 16.04
N ALA A 74 -10.42 6.73 15.78
CA ALA A 74 -10.92 7.95 16.42
C ALA A 74 -12.44 8.12 16.20
N TYR A 75 -12.89 7.97 14.95
CA TYR A 75 -14.31 7.95 14.60
C TYR A 75 -15.08 6.87 15.35
N LEU A 76 -14.58 5.63 15.37
CA LEU A 76 -15.27 4.52 16.02
C LEU A 76 -15.35 4.69 17.55
N ASN A 77 -14.35 5.29 18.18
CA ASN A 77 -14.39 5.61 19.59
C ASN A 77 -15.54 6.60 19.89
N ASP A 78 -15.66 7.67 19.10
CA ASP A 78 -16.73 8.66 19.27
C ASP A 78 -18.11 8.06 18.95
N ALA A 79 -18.19 7.22 17.91
CA ALA A 79 -19.42 6.51 17.55
C ALA A 79 -19.89 5.54 18.66
N ILE A 80 -18.96 4.84 19.32
CA ILE A 80 -19.23 3.97 20.46
C ILE A 80 -19.76 4.82 21.64
N SER A 81 -19.11 5.92 21.96
CA SER A 81 -19.56 6.82 23.03
C SER A 81 -20.97 7.37 22.76
N THR A 82 -21.21 7.88 21.56
CA THR A 82 -22.55 8.37 21.14
C THR A 82 -23.62 7.28 21.21
N THR A 83 -23.28 6.06 20.84
CA THR A 83 -24.22 4.94 20.91
C THR A 83 -24.49 4.52 22.36
N GLN A 84 -23.51 4.59 23.25
CA GLN A 84 -23.72 4.36 24.69
C GLN A 84 -24.65 5.40 25.29
N GLU A 85 -24.52 6.68 24.91
CA GLU A 85 -25.46 7.74 25.29
C GLU A 85 -26.88 7.47 24.77
N SER A 86 -26.99 6.95 23.55
CA SER A 86 -28.28 6.54 22.97
C SER A 86 -28.91 5.39 23.73
N ILE A 87 -28.13 4.39 24.15
CA ILE A 87 -28.62 3.28 25.00
C ILE A 87 -29.15 3.81 26.33
N LYS A 88 -28.43 4.73 26.97
CA LYS A 88 -28.87 5.37 28.21
C LYS A 88 -30.20 6.10 27.98
N TYR A 89 -30.30 6.90 26.93
CA TYR A 89 -31.50 7.65 26.57
C TYR A 89 -32.72 6.74 26.38
N TYR A 90 -32.60 5.64 25.61
CA TYR A 90 -33.69 4.72 25.41
C TYR A 90 -34.01 3.89 26.67
N THR A 91 -33.02 3.60 27.52
CA THR A 91 -33.24 2.93 28.81
C THR A 91 -34.06 3.81 29.75
N ASP A 92 -33.76 5.14 29.77
CA ASP A 92 -34.54 6.10 30.58
C ASP A 92 -36.00 6.16 30.10
N ILE A 93 -36.24 6.19 28.77
CA ILE A 93 -37.59 6.13 28.19
C ILE A 93 -38.31 4.80 28.62
N SER A 94 -37.60 3.68 28.50
CA SER A 94 -38.18 2.35 28.89
C SER A 94 -38.57 2.33 30.37
N ASN A 95 -37.78 2.89 31.25
CA ASN A 95 -38.08 2.97 32.67
C ASN A 95 -39.29 3.88 32.93
N ILE A 96 -39.40 5.01 32.23
CA ILE A 96 -40.58 5.88 32.30
C ILE A 96 -41.84 5.11 31.86
N MET A 97 -41.78 4.34 30.75
CA MET A 97 -42.91 3.59 30.27
C MET A 97 -43.34 2.47 31.25
N LYS A 98 -42.38 1.77 31.86
CA LYS A 98 -42.68 0.77 32.90
C LYS A 98 -43.40 1.39 34.10
N ASN A 99 -42.94 2.54 34.55
CA ASN A 99 -43.57 3.25 35.66
C ASN A 99 -45.00 3.71 35.29
N ARG A 100 -45.21 4.21 34.09
CA ARG A 100 -46.54 4.63 33.58
C ARG A 100 -47.46 3.45 33.40
N LEU A 101 -46.98 2.29 32.96
CA LEU A 101 -47.76 1.05 32.90
C LEU A 101 -48.20 0.61 34.29
N ALA A 102 -47.30 0.63 35.29
CA ALA A 102 -47.62 0.32 36.67
C ALA A 102 -48.69 1.25 37.29
N GLN A 103 -48.78 2.49 36.80
CA GLN A 103 -49.76 3.49 37.16
C GLN A 103 -51.06 3.41 36.33
N GLY A 104 -51.15 2.49 35.37
CA GLY A 104 -52.31 2.35 34.48
C GLY A 104 -52.47 3.45 33.42
N VAL A 105 -51.41 4.27 33.18
CA VAL A 105 -51.43 5.40 32.23
C VAL A 105 -50.64 5.15 30.92
N ALA A 106 -50.11 3.93 30.76
CA ALA A 106 -49.52 3.46 29.52
C ALA A 106 -49.90 2.02 29.26
N ASP A 107 -49.76 1.53 28.04
CA ASP A 107 -49.98 0.15 27.64
C ASP A 107 -48.65 -0.64 27.60
N SER A 108 -48.76 -1.96 27.53
CA SER A 108 -47.61 -2.87 27.43
C SER A 108 -46.86 -2.69 26.12
N ALA A 109 -47.52 -2.32 25.00
CA ALA A 109 -46.90 -2.11 23.72
C ALA A 109 -45.93 -0.94 23.75
N SER A 110 -46.23 0.13 24.50
CA SER A 110 -45.31 1.25 24.71
C SER A 110 -44.02 0.84 25.44
N VAL A 111 -44.12 -0.08 26.42
CA VAL A 111 -42.98 -0.66 27.14
C VAL A 111 -42.12 -1.49 26.17
N ASP A 112 -42.75 -2.34 25.38
CA ASP A 112 -42.10 -3.25 24.44
C ASP A 112 -41.37 -2.44 23.31
N GLN A 113 -42.01 -1.38 22.79
CA GLN A 113 -41.39 -0.47 21.81
C GLN A 113 -40.15 0.21 22.38
N ALA A 114 -40.17 0.71 23.60
CA ALA A 114 -39.03 1.30 24.26
C ALA A 114 -37.90 0.27 24.51
N GLN A 115 -38.24 -0.95 24.93
CA GLN A 115 -37.27 -2.04 25.08
C GLN A 115 -36.63 -2.43 23.74
N GLN A 116 -37.40 -2.50 22.67
CA GLN A 116 -36.90 -2.76 21.31
C GLN A 116 -35.87 -1.71 20.87
N ALA A 117 -36.11 -0.43 21.15
CA ALA A 117 -35.19 0.63 20.88
C ALA A 117 -33.84 0.46 21.62
N VAL A 118 -33.89 0.04 22.90
CA VAL A 118 -32.67 -0.28 23.68
C VAL A 118 -31.89 -1.43 23.04
N LEU A 119 -32.56 -2.51 22.65
CA LEU A 119 -31.91 -3.69 22.07
C LEU A 119 -31.30 -3.36 20.70
N THR A 120 -31.99 -2.58 19.89
CA THR A 120 -31.47 -2.09 18.61
C THR A 120 -30.19 -1.27 18.80
N ALA A 121 -30.18 -0.33 19.75
CA ALA A 121 -28.99 0.47 20.06
C ALA A 121 -27.82 -0.41 20.60
N ARG A 122 -28.12 -1.45 21.39
CA ARG A 122 -27.11 -2.41 21.86
C ARG A 122 -26.50 -3.23 20.71
N ASN A 123 -27.32 -3.67 19.75
CA ASN A 123 -26.81 -4.38 18.58
C ASN A 123 -25.90 -3.47 17.72
N ASN A 124 -26.25 -2.19 17.59
CA ASN A 124 -25.39 -1.21 16.92
C ASN A 124 -24.06 -1.03 17.68
N LEU A 125 -24.08 -1.00 19.01
CA LEU A 125 -22.87 -0.93 19.83
C LEU A 125 -21.95 -2.14 19.59
N ILE A 126 -22.48 -3.35 19.54
CA ILE A 126 -21.72 -4.59 19.26
C ILE A 126 -21.05 -4.47 17.89
N THR A 127 -21.77 -4.00 16.88
CA THR A 127 -21.22 -3.79 15.52
C THR A 127 -20.07 -2.79 15.53
N LEU A 128 -20.22 -1.64 16.20
CA LEU A 128 -19.18 -0.63 16.31
C LEU A 128 -17.94 -1.12 17.07
N GLN A 129 -18.15 -1.88 18.16
CA GLN A 129 -17.04 -2.49 18.91
C GLN A 129 -16.27 -3.50 18.07
N THR A 130 -16.98 -4.33 17.28
CA THR A 130 -16.36 -5.26 16.34
C THR A 130 -15.54 -4.53 15.28
N ASN A 131 -16.11 -3.48 14.70
CA ASN A 131 -15.40 -2.66 13.70
C ASN A 131 -14.16 -1.99 14.29
N ARG A 132 -14.26 -1.48 15.53
CA ARG A 132 -13.12 -0.90 16.25
C ARG A 132 -12.01 -1.93 16.48
N LYS A 133 -12.38 -3.15 16.91
CA LYS A 133 -11.38 -4.23 17.10
C LYS A 133 -10.69 -4.61 15.80
N ASN A 134 -11.42 -4.65 14.69
CA ASN A 134 -10.86 -4.92 13.37
C ASN A 134 -9.93 -3.79 12.90
N ALA A 135 -10.30 -2.52 13.11
CA ALA A 135 -9.46 -1.38 12.79
C ALA A 135 -8.18 -1.37 13.65
N GLU A 136 -8.29 -1.70 14.95
CA GLU A 136 -7.13 -1.86 15.85
C GLU A 136 -6.19 -2.97 15.35
N LYS A 137 -6.72 -4.13 14.96
CA LYS A 137 -5.93 -5.21 14.35
C LYS A 137 -5.21 -4.73 13.09
N THR A 138 -5.89 -3.98 12.22
CA THR A 138 -5.29 -3.41 11.01
C THR A 138 -4.14 -2.47 11.36
N LEU A 139 -4.33 -1.57 12.32
CA LEU A 139 -3.28 -0.65 12.78
C LEU A 139 -2.08 -1.40 13.36
N ARG A 140 -2.30 -2.44 14.18
CA ARG A 140 -1.24 -3.29 14.71
C ARG A 140 -0.45 -3.97 13.61
N ASN A 141 -1.11 -4.50 12.58
CA ASN A 141 -0.45 -5.11 11.43
C ASN A 141 0.41 -4.10 10.66
N LEU A 142 -0.11 -2.88 10.43
CA LEU A 142 0.63 -1.81 9.75
C LEU A 142 1.86 -1.35 10.54
N LEU A 143 1.79 -1.40 11.87
CA LEU A 143 2.89 -1.03 12.78
C LEU A 143 3.78 -2.23 13.16
N ASN A 144 3.49 -3.43 12.63
CA ASN A 144 4.19 -4.68 12.96
C ASN A 144 4.20 -4.99 14.48
N LEU A 145 3.07 -4.72 15.16
CA LEU A 145 2.87 -4.97 16.58
C LEU A 145 2.15 -6.31 16.81
N LYS A 146 2.53 -7.02 17.84
CA LYS A 146 1.85 -8.25 18.30
C LYS A 146 0.53 -7.91 19.01
N PRO A 147 -0.41 -8.87 19.14
CA PRO A 147 -1.69 -8.65 19.83
C PRO A 147 -1.55 -8.14 21.27
N ASP A 148 -0.49 -8.56 21.98
CA ASP A 148 -0.24 -8.25 23.39
C ASP A 148 0.66 -7.02 23.61
N ASP A 149 1.22 -6.44 22.53
CA ASP A 149 2.04 -5.24 22.63
C ASP A 149 1.16 -4.05 23.05
N ALA A 150 1.68 -3.18 23.90
CA ALA A 150 0.94 -1.99 24.32
C ALA A 150 0.75 -1.03 23.14
N LEU A 151 -0.49 -0.62 22.89
CA LEU A 151 -0.83 0.40 21.90
C LEU A 151 -1.00 1.75 22.62
N ASN A 152 0.12 2.44 22.89
CA ASN A 152 0.12 3.74 23.60
C ASN A 152 -0.16 4.89 22.62
N ILE A 153 -1.35 4.89 22.02
CA ILE A 153 -1.77 5.92 21.05
C ILE A 153 -3.00 6.64 21.62
N ASN A 154 -2.92 7.95 21.71
CA ASN A 154 -4.07 8.80 22.04
C ASN A 154 -4.84 9.13 20.75
N PHE A 155 -6.13 8.81 20.73
CA PHE A 155 -7.01 9.13 19.63
C PHE A 155 -7.80 10.39 19.96
N PRO A 156 -7.86 11.38 19.06
CA PRO A 156 -8.62 12.62 19.29
C PRO A 156 -10.11 12.38 19.12
N HIS A 157 -10.93 13.29 19.62
CA HIS A 157 -12.32 13.39 19.18
C HIS A 157 -12.36 13.81 17.71
N ILE A 158 -13.03 13.02 16.87
CA ILE A 158 -12.96 13.18 15.42
C ILE A 158 -13.43 14.56 14.94
N LEU A 159 -14.46 15.11 15.58
CA LEU A 159 -14.99 16.43 15.23
C LEU A 159 -14.04 17.59 15.58
N SER A 160 -13.13 17.40 16.54
CA SER A 160 -12.16 18.42 16.94
C SER A 160 -10.96 18.51 15.99
N VAL A 161 -10.75 17.49 15.14
CA VAL A 161 -9.65 17.47 14.18
C VAL A 161 -9.88 18.53 13.11
N LYS A 162 -8.93 19.45 12.97
CA LYS A 162 -8.97 20.48 11.94
C LYS A 162 -8.49 19.90 10.60
N THR A 163 -9.16 20.25 9.52
CA THR A 163 -8.67 20.04 8.16
C THR A 163 -7.59 21.08 7.85
N VAL A 164 -6.53 20.65 7.20
CA VAL A 164 -5.44 21.55 6.75
C VAL A 164 -5.87 22.35 5.53
N GLY A 165 -6.77 21.76 4.73
CA GLY A 165 -7.21 22.28 3.45
C GLY A 165 -6.27 21.87 2.31
N VAL A 166 -6.82 21.72 1.14
CA VAL A 166 -6.08 21.35 -0.06
C VAL A 166 -5.96 22.56 -0.99
N ASN A 167 -4.73 22.91 -1.35
CA ASN A 167 -4.47 23.95 -2.35
C ASN A 167 -4.28 23.31 -3.72
N LEU A 168 -5.19 23.59 -4.66
CA LEU A 168 -5.12 23.06 -6.03
C LEU A 168 -4.07 23.70 -6.94
N ASN A 169 -3.48 24.83 -6.53
CA ASN A 169 -2.39 25.43 -7.28
C ASN A 169 -1.09 24.59 -7.14
N VAL A 170 -1.22 23.28 -7.39
CA VAL A 170 -0.10 22.35 -7.40
C VAL A 170 0.59 22.45 -8.76
N PRO A 171 1.83 22.99 -8.83
CA PRO A 171 2.58 23.04 -10.10
C PRO A 171 2.77 21.61 -10.63
N VAL A 172 2.81 21.45 -11.96
CA VAL A 172 3.12 20.17 -12.63
C VAL A 172 4.43 19.56 -12.10
N SER A 173 5.35 20.41 -11.62
CA SER A 173 6.58 19.97 -10.97
C SER A 173 6.38 19.11 -9.71
N VAL A 174 5.30 19.28 -8.97
CA VAL A 174 5.00 18.44 -7.80
C VAL A 174 4.60 17.04 -8.24
N ILE A 175 3.82 16.92 -9.33
CA ILE A 175 3.44 15.62 -9.89
C ILE A 175 4.69 14.90 -10.43
N ALA A 176 5.59 15.61 -11.10
CA ALA A 176 6.86 15.05 -11.56
C ALA A 176 7.77 14.59 -10.42
N ASN A 177 7.59 15.14 -9.21
CA ASN A 177 8.35 14.75 -8.03
C ASN A 177 7.77 13.57 -7.25
N ARG A 178 6.60 13.06 -7.63
CA ARG A 178 6.00 11.89 -7.00
C ARG A 178 6.91 10.67 -7.18
N PRO A 179 7.17 9.89 -6.13
CA PRO A 179 8.05 8.71 -6.22
C PRO A 179 7.59 7.69 -7.27
N ASP A 180 6.28 7.46 -7.38
CA ASP A 180 5.73 6.55 -8.38
C ASP A 180 6.00 7.01 -9.82
N VAL A 181 5.95 8.31 -10.11
CA VAL A 181 6.28 8.89 -11.42
C VAL A 181 7.80 8.81 -11.68
N LYS A 182 8.62 9.15 -10.68
CA LYS A 182 10.08 9.03 -10.76
C LYS A 182 10.54 7.58 -10.98
N GLY A 183 9.88 6.61 -10.36
CA GLY A 183 10.14 5.20 -10.57
C GLY A 183 9.96 4.78 -12.03
N TYR A 184 8.86 5.21 -12.67
CA TYR A 184 8.63 4.96 -14.10
C TYR A 184 9.63 5.73 -15.00
N GLN A 185 10.02 6.96 -14.64
CA GLN A 185 11.07 7.71 -15.35
C GLN A 185 12.42 6.98 -15.28
N ALA A 186 12.77 6.44 -14.12
CA ALA A 186 14.00 5.67 -13.96
C ALA A 186 13.98 4.36 -14.78
N ARG A 187 12.83 3.66 -14.84
CA ARG A 187 12.64 2.49 -15.70
C ARG A 187 12.76 2.83 -17.18
N LEU A 188 12.23 3.97 -17.60
CA LEU A 188 12.40 4.47 -18.98
C LEU A 188 13.88 4.70 -19.30
N SER A 189 14.62 5.32 -18.37
CA SER A 189 16.06 5.54 -18.52
C SER A 189 16.85 4.23 -18.57
N SER A 190 16.47 3.23 -17.75
CA SER A 190 17.04 1.89 -17.78
C SER A 190 16.79 1.20 -19.12
N ALA A 191 15.55 1.22 -19.61
CA ALA A 191 15.18 0.63 -20.90
C ALA A 191 15.94 1.29 -22.07
N PHE A 192 16.11 2.61 -22.03
CA PHE A 192 16.91 3.33 -23.02
C PHE A 192 18.38 2.89 -23.04
N LYS A 193 19.00 2.72 -21.86
CA LYS A 193 20.37 2.24 -21.74
C LYS A 193 20.51 0.79 -22.18
N ASN A 194 19.54 -0.06 -21.87
CA ASN A 194 19.49 -1.44 -22.35
C ASN A 194 19.35 -1.52 -23.87
N ALA A 195 18.50 -0.69 -24.48
CA ALA A 195 18.37 -0.61 -25.92
C ALA A 195 19.69 -0.20 -26.59
N LYS A 196 20.37 0.80 -26.02
CA LYS A 196 21.73 1.21 -26.50
C LYS A 196 22.75 0.09 -26.36
N ALA A 197 22.78 -0.61 -25.22
CA ALA A 197 23.68 -1.75 -25.02
C ALA A 197 23.41 -2.86 -26.04
N THR A 198 22.12 -3.16 -26.29
CA THR A 198 21.70 -4.20 -27.25
C THR A 198 22.03 -3.79 -28.70
N GLN A 199 21.86 -2.53 -29.08
CA GLN A 199 22.32 -2.02 -30.41
C GLN A 199 23.82 -2.21 -30.61
N LYS A 200 24.62 -2.10 -29.54
CA LYS A 200 26.06 -2.32 -29.59
C LYS A 200 26.47 -3.78 -29.67
N SER A 201 25.53 -4.74 -29.52
CA SER A 201 25.80 -6.18 -29.71
C SER A 201 26.13 -6.56 -31.17
N TRP A 202 26.03 -5.63 -32.13
CA TRP A 202 26.56 -5.80 -33.49
C TRP A 202 28.08 -5.80 -33.53
N PHE A 203 28.75 -5.16 -32.57
CA PHE A 203 30.18 -4.99 -32.58
C PHE A 203 30.93 -6.19 -32.03
N PRO A 204 32.18 -6.44 -32.48
CA PRO A 204 33.04 -7.47 -31.97
C PRO A 204 33.26 -7.35 -30.45
N GLU A 205 33.32 -8.46 -29.75
CA GLU A 205 33.67 -8.51 -28.34
C GLU A 205 35.06 -9.12 -28.15
N VAL A 206 35.92 -8.47 -27.42
CA VAL A 206 37.28 -8.92 -27.12
C VAL A 206 37.39 -9.35 -25.68
N ASN A 207 37.74 -10.60 -25.45
CA ASN A 207 37.90 -11.18 -24.15
C ASN A 207 39.36 -11.57 -23.91
N LEU A 208 39.92 -11.11 -22.77
CA LEU A 208 41.19 -11.53 -22.27
C LEU A 208 41.02 -12.55 -21.17
N GLY A 209 41.71 -13.67 -21.26
CA GLY A 209 41.68 -14.72 -20.25
C GLY A 209 43.06 -15.02 -19.71
N GLY A 210 43.17 -15.26 -18.42
CA GLY A 210 44.35 -15.85 -17.78
C GLY A 210 43.94 -17.06 -16.97
N SER A 211 44.66 -18.14 -17.09
CA SER A 211 44.43 -19.33 -16.26
C SER A 211 45.74 -19.80 -15.62
N LEU A 212 45.66 -20.17 -14.39
CA LEU A 212 46.72 -20.88 -13.66
C LEU A 212 46.12 -22.20 -13.21
N SER A 213 46.63 -23.30 -13.76
CA SER A 213 46.15 -24.62 -13.41
C SER A 213 47.28 -25.55 -13.05
N SER A 214 47.04 -26.49 -12.14
CA SER A 214 47.95 -27.55 -11.83
C SER A 214 47.17 -28.85 -11.67
N THR A 215 47.75 -29.92 -12.20
CA THR A 215 47.15 -31.27 -12.15
C THR A 215 48.18 -32.23 -11.58
N ALA A 216 47.80 -33.02 -10.56
CA ALA A 216 48.66 -33.98 -9.93
C ALA A 216 47.90 -35.23 -9.50
N SER A 217 48.62 -36.32 -9.32
CA SER A 217 48.08 -37.58 -8.82
C SER A 217 47.85 -37.61 -7.30
N THR A 218 48.44 -36.66 -6.56
CA THR A 218 48.25 -36.49 -5.12
C THR A 218 48.03 -35.04 -4.75
N VAL A 219 47.25 -34.78 -3.71
CA VAL A 219 46.92 -33.40 -3.24
C VAL A 219 48.21 -32.64 -2.86
N GLY A 220 49.21 -33.31 -2.27
CA GLY A 220 50.47 -32.67 -1.84
C GLY A 220 51.35 -32.19 -3.00
N THR A 221 51.21 -32.74 -4.18
CA THR A 221 52.00 -32.37 -5.38
C THR A 221 51.21 -31.47 -6.34
N ALA A 222 49.95 -31.15 -6.04
CA ALA A 222 49.05 -30.37 -6.91
C ALA A 222 49.51 -28.91 -7.15
N LEU A 223 50.48 -28.40 -6.40
CA LEU A 223 51.03 -27.06 -6.58
C LEU A 223 52.47 -27.07 -7.15
N HIS A 224 53.08 -28.24 -7.45
CA HIS A 224 54.45 -28.32 -7.86
C HIS A 224 54.71 -28.00 -9.33
N ASN A 225 53.72 -28.17 -10.20
CA ASN A 225 53.83 -27.86 -11.64
C ASN A 225 52.68 -26.98 -12.14
N PRO A 226 52.65 -25.70 -11.76
CA PRO A 226 51.62 -24.81 -12.24
C PRO A 226 51.84 -24.46 -13.74
N VAL A 227 50.78 -24.58 -14.51
CA VAL A 227 50.73 -24.14 -15.92
C VAL A 227 49.99 -22.82 -15.97
N ALA A 228 50.65 -21.76 -16.45
CA ALA A 228 49.99 -20.50 -16.73
C ALA A 228 49.71 -20.40 -18.23
N ALA A 229 48.49 -20.02 -18.58
CA ALA A 229 48.06 -19.76 -19.97
C ALA A 229 47.34 -18.41 -20.08
N GLY A 230 47.67 -17.65 -21.12
CA GLY A 230 46.97 -16.44 -21.51
C GLY A 230 46.14 -16.72 -22.77
N THR A 231 44.94 -16.21 -22.84
CA THR A 231 44.04 -16.34 -24.01
C THR A 231 43.50 -14.98 -24.41
N VAL A 232 43.45 -14.74 -25.71
CA VAL A 232 42.72 -13.63 -26.32
C VAL A 232 41.64 -14.20 -27.20
N GLY A 233 40.39 -13.94 -26.86
CA GLY A 233 39.21 -14.38 -27.63
C GLY A 233 38.53 -13.22 -28.31
N ILE A 234 38.16 -13.36 -29.57
CA ILE A 234 37.38 -12.39 -30.32
C ILE A 234 36.06 -13.06 -30.69
N SER A 235 34.94 -12.51 -30.20
CA SER A 235 33.61 -12.93 -30.60
C SER A 235 33.06 -11.97 -31.67
N LEU A 236 32.43 -12.54 -32.70
CA LEU A 236 31.88 -11.78 -33.83
C LEU A 236 30.35 -12.00 -33.89
N PRO A 237 29.56 -11.28 -33.07
CA PRO A 237 28.09 -11.51 -32.97
C PRO A 237 27.34 -11.27 -34.28
N PHE A 238 27.85 -10.39 -35.15
CA PHE A 238 27.26 -10.07 -36.44
C PHE A 238 27.15 -11.31 -37.37
N LEU A 239 27.93 -12.36 -37.13
CA LEU A 239 27.77 -13.65 -37.88
C LEU A 239 26.41 -14.30 -37.60
N ASN A 240 25.81 -14.03 -36.45
CA ASN A 240 24.44 -14.41 -36.09
C ASN A 240 23.47 -13.24 -36.31
N TRP A 241 23.57 -12.57 -37.45
CA TRP A 241 22.88 -11.32 -37.76
C TRP A 241 21.36 -11.37 -37.45
N ASN A 242 20.71 -12.49 -37.69
CA ASN A 242 19.27 -12.64 -37.48
C ASN A 242 18.91 -12.56 -36.00
N THR A 243 19.68 -13.23 -35.14
CA THR A 243 19.49 -13.16 -33.66
C THR A 243 19.74 -11.75 -33.15
N VAL A 244 20.83 -11.12 -33.58
CA VAL A 244 21.16 -9.74 -33.15
C VAL A 244 20.08 -8.75 -33.60
N LYS A 245 19.60 -8.87 -34.85
CA LYS A 245 18.52 -8.05 -35.38
C LYS A 245 17.25 -8.12 -34.53
N TRP A 246 16.82 -9.34 -34.21
CA TRP A 246 15.60 -9.50 -33.42
C TRP A 246 15.78 -9.06 -31.97
N ASN A 247 16.92 -9.29 -31.35
CA ASN A 247 17.21 -8.78 -30.01
C ASN A 247 17.18 -7.24 -29.97
N VAL A 248 17.71 -6.56 -30.99
CA VAL A 248 17.60 -5.10 -31.11
C VAL A 248 16.14 -4.68 -31.23
N LYS A 249 15.34 -5.34 -32.07
CA LYS A 249 13.91 -5.04 -32.22
C LYS A 249 13.11 -5.25 -30.92
N ILE A 250 13.43 -6.29 -30.17
CA ILE A 250 12.82 -6.53 -28.85
C ILE A 250 13.18 -5.39 -27.90
N SER A 251 14.46 -5.00 -27.83
CA SER A 251 14.88 -3.92 -26.91
C SER A 251 14.32 -2.55 -27.28
N GLU A 252 14.08 -2.29 -28.57
CA GLU A 252 13.37 -1.09 -29.05
C GLU A 252 11.90 -1.12 -28.63
N ALA A 253 11.22 -2.26 -28.71
CA ALA A 253 9.84 -2.44 -28.26
C ALA A 253 9.72 -2.33 -26.73
N ASP A 254 10.69 -2.84 -25.97
CA ASP A 254 10.77 -2.69 -24.52
C ASP A 254 10.92 -1.22 -24.11
N TYR A 255 11.75 -0.45 -24.84
CA TYR A 255 11.88 0.99 -24.63
C TYR A 255 10.57 1.74 -24.90
N GLU A 256 9.88 1.44 -26.01
CA GLU A 256 8.57 2.04 -26.31
C GLU A 256 7.52 1.68 -25.26
N THR A 257 7.53 0.45 -24.78
CA THR A 257 6.65 0.02 -23.68
C THR A 257 6.93 0.81 -22.40
N ALA A 258 8.21 1.00 -22.06
CA ALA A 258 8.59 1.81 -20.89
C ALA A 258 8.18 3.29 -21.05
N ARG A 259 8.29 3.86 -22.28
CA ARG A 259 7.85 5.22 -22.60
C ARG A 259 6.34 5.38 -22.40
N LEU A 260 5.55 4.48 -22.97
CA LEU A 260 4.09 4.49 -22.85
C LEU A 260 3.63 4.33 -21.39
N ASN A 261 4.28 3.44 -20.63
CA ASN A 261 4.00 3.26 -19.22
C ASN A 261 4.29 4.54 -18.41
N TYR A 262 5.36 5.24 -18.70
CA TYR A 262 5.68 6.52 -18.06
C TYR A 262 4.64 7.60 -18.39
N GLU A 263 4.25 7.75 -19.65
CA GLU A 263 3.21 8.70 -20.08
C GLU A 263 1.85 8.38 -19.41
N GLN A 264 1.47 7.09 -19.38
CA GLN A 264 0.26 6.64 -18.69
C GLN A 264 0.32 6.93 -17.19
N ARG A 265 1.49 6.76 -16.55
CA ARG A 265 1.65 7.06 -15.12
C ARG A 265 1.45 8.53 -14.82
N ILE A 266 1.98 9.43 -15.63
CA ILE A 266 1.75 10.88 -15.49
C ILE A 266 0.27 11.20 -15.60
N THR A 267 -0.40 10.68 -16.63
CA THR A 267 -1.85 10.88 -16.83
C THR A 267 -2.67 10.35 -15.66
N THR A 268 -2.33 9.17 -15.17
CA THR A 268 -2.99 8.58 -13.98
C THR A 268 -2.75 9.44 -12.74
N ALA A 269 -1.54 9.95 -12.54
CA ALA A 269 -1.22 10.80 -11.40
C ALA A 269 -2.02 12.12 -11.42
N LEU A 270 -2.17 12.75 -12.59
CA LEU A 270 -3.00 13.94 -12.79
C LEU A 270 -4.46 13.67 -12.46
N ASN A 271 -5.03 12.60 -13.03
CA ASN A 271 -6.42 12.21 -12.80
C ASN A 271 -6.69 11.85 -11.33
N ASN A 272 -5.72 11.22 -10.64
CA ASN A 272 -5.85 10.89 -9.22
C ASN A 272 -5.93 12.16 -8.36
N VAL A 273 -5.12 13.18 -8.64
CA VAL A 273 -5.17 14.45 -7.92
C VAL A 273 -6.55 15.11 -8.11
N ASP A 274 -7.04 15.19 -9.33
CA ASP A 274 -8.36 15.77 -9.64
C ASP A 274 -9.48 15.01 -8.94
N THR A 275 -9.50 13.69 -9.06
CA THR A 275 -10.53 12.83 -8.45
C THR A 275 -10.51 12.90 -6.91
N ASN A 276 -9.33 12.86 -6.31
CA ASN A 276 -9.20 12.93 -4.85
C ASN A 276 -9.61 14.31 -4.31
N TYR A 277 -9.27 15.37 -5.01
CA TYR A 277 -9.73 16.72 -4.66
C TYR A 277 -11.25 16.85 -4.78
N PHE A 278 -11.83 16.34 -5.86
CA PHE A 278 -13.28 16.31 -6.01
C PHE A 278 -13.94 15.55 -4.86
N ALA A 279 -13.42 14.37 -4.51
CA ALA A 279 -13.91 13.58 -3.39
C ALA A 279 -13.83 14.35 -2.06
N PHE A 280 -12.74 15.07 -1.81
CA PHE A 280 -12.58 15.93 -0.62
C PHE A 280 -13.64 17.03 -0.57
N THR A 281 -13.87 17.75 -1.66
CA THR A 281 -14.89 18.83 -1.71
C THR A 281 -16.31 18.30 -1.52
N GLN A 282 -16.62 17.12 -2.12
CA GLN A 282 -17.90 16.45 -1.92
C GLN A 282 -18.11 15.97 -0.48
N ALA A 283 -17.05 15.43 0.15
CA ALA A 283 -17.10 15.01 1.55
C ALA A 283 -17.37 16.21 2.48
N GLN A 284 -16.75 17.37 2.25
CA GLN A 284 -17.02 18.61 3.00
C GLN A 284 -18.47 19.06 2.84
N SER A 285 -18.99 19.06 1.62
CA SER A 285 -20.38 19.44 1.33
C SER A 285 -21.36 18.48 2.01
N THR A 286 -21.09 17.19 1.97
CA THR A 286 -21.89 16.16 2.65
C THR A 286 -21.89 16.36 4.17
N LEU A 287 -20.72 16.64 4.77
CA LEU A 287 -20.62 16.93 6.21
C LEU A 287 -21.49 18.16 6.58
N SER A 288 -21.40 19.24 5.81
CA SER A 288 -22.22 20.45 6.04
C SER A 288 -23.72 20.15 5.97
N ASN A 289 -24.18 19.42 4.95
CA ASN A 289 -25.56 19.01 4.80
C ASN A 289 -26.07 18.15 5.96
N LEU A 290 -25.24 17.18 6.41
CA LEU A 290 -25.58 16.32 7.54
C LEU A 290 -25.65 17.08 8.87
N GLN A 291 -24.80 18.09 9.06
CA GLN A 291 -24.88 18.96 10.26
C GLN A 291 -26.19 19.73 10.28
N GLN A 292 -26.62 20.28 9.14
CA GLN A 292 -27.92 20.96 9.04
C GLN A 292 -29.09 19.98 9.27
N THR A 293 -29.04 18.81 8.64
CA THR A 293 -30.05 17.74 8.81
C THR A 293 -30.16 17.33 10.27
N HIS A 294 -29.05 17.16 10.97
CA HIS A 294 -29.05 16.83 12.41
C HIS A 294 -29.73 17.93 13.23
N SER A 295 -29.46 19.20 12.94
CA SER A 295 -30.13 20.34 13.61
C SER A 295 -31.66 20.29 13.42
N TYR A 296 -32.15 19.91 12.24
CA TYR A 296 -33.58 19.70 12.02
C TYR A 296 -34.11 18.49 12.77
N ASN A 297 -33.40 17.37 12.79
CA ASN A 297 -33.81 16.17 13.52
C ASN A 297 -33.90 16.41 15.01
N GLN A 298 -33.00 17.19 15.60
CA GLN A 298 -33.09 17.59 17.02
C GLN A 298 -34.40 18.34 17.30
N ARG A 299 -34.78 19.29 16.44
CA ARG A 299 -36.05 20.02 16.58
C ARG A 299 -37.27 19.13 16.41
N ILE A 300 -37.23 18.18 15.48
CA ILE A 300 -38.29 17.22 15.23
C ILE A 300 -38.45 16.28 16.45
N THR A 301 -37.35 15.77 16.99
CA THR A 301 -37.38 14.93 18.22
C THR A 301 -38.00 15.70 19.39
N GLN A 302 -37.61 16.95 19.59
CA GLN A 302 -38.16 17.78 20.65
C GLN A 302 -39.66 18.03 20.44
N TYR A 303 -40.10 18.27 19.19
CA TYR A 303 -41.49 18.45 18.85
C TYR A 303 -42.33 17.20 19.21
N TYR A 304 -41.94 16.03 18.81
CA TYR A 304 -42.69 14.79 19.10
C TYR A 304 -42.61 14.42 20.59
N ARG A 305 -41.51 14.70 21.27
CA ARG A 305 -41.41 14.56 22.71
C ARG A 305 -42.46 15.41 23.46
N ASN A 306 -42.57 16.70 23.04
CA ASN A 306 -43.56 17.62 23.64
C ASN A 306 -45.00 17.17 23.37
N ARG A 307 -45.30 16.74 22.13
CA ARG A 307 -46.64 16.19 21.78
C ARG A 307 -47.00 14.95 22.56
N TYR A 308 -46.06 14.03 22.74
CA TYR A 308 -46.22 12.84 23.54
C TYR A 308 -46.53 13.21 25.04
N ASN A 309 -45.78 14.15 25.59
CA ASN A 309 -45.98 14.62 26.96
C ASN A 309 -47.35 15.34 27.13
N ALA A 310 -47.85 15.98 26.08
CA ALA A 310 -49.18 16.58 26.03
C ALA A 310 -50.32 15.59 25.75
N GLY A 311 -50.02 14.30 25.55
CA GLY A 311 -50.98 13.24 25.27
C GLY A 311 -51.62 13.30 23.87
N VAL A 312 -51.03 14.02 22.93
CA VAL A 312 -51.58 14.21 21.55
C VAL A 312 -50.79 13.47 20.46
N SER A 313 -49.86 12.61 20.86
CA SER A 313 -49.03 11.81 19.95
C SER A 313 -48.62 10.50 20.66
N GLU A 314 -48.40 9.44 19.87
CA GLU A 314 -47.95 8.17 20.37
C GLU A 314 -46.45 8.16 20.71
N LEU A 315 -46.01 7.26 21.62
CA LEU A 315 -44.60 7.06 21.94
C LEU A 315 -43.77 6.71 20.68
N ARG A 316 -44.36 5.91 19.79
CA ARG A 316 -43.70 5.48 18.56
C ARG A 316 -43.18 6.66 17.71
N GLU A 317 -43.95 7.75 17.57
CA GLU A 317 -43.53 8.91 16.81
C GLU A 317 -42.30 9.58 17.42
N TRP A 318 -42.27 9.71 18.73
CA TRP A 318 -41.10 10.21 19.45
C TRP A 318 -39.90 9.29 19.30
N LEU A 319 -40.04 7.97 19.46
CA LEU A 319 -38.94 7.00 19.30
C LEU A 319 -38.39 6.99 17.87
N VAL A 320 -39.22 7.09 16.85
CA VAL A 320 -38.78 7.18 15.44
C VAL A 320 -37.97 8.47 15.22
N ALA A 321 -38.47 9.60 15.71
CA ALA A 321 -37.76 10.88 15.59
C ALA A 321 -36.41 10.82 16.33
N ALA A 322 -36.38 10.30 17.55
CA ALA A 322 -35.15 10.13 18.32
C ALA A 322 -34.13 9.21 17.64
N ASN A 323 -34.59 8.09 17.05
CA ASN A 323 -33.71 7.21 16.29
C ASN A 323 -33.12 7.89 15.06
N THR A 324 -33.92 8.69 14.34
CA THR A 324 -33.45 9.47 13.20
C THR A 324 -32.40 10.54 13.63
N GLU A 325 -32.62 11.20 14.75
CA GLU A 325 -31.66 12.16 15.33
C GLU A 325 -30.34 11.47 15.68
N LYS A 326 -30.38 10.35 16.43
CA LYS A 326 -29.17 9.59 16.82
C LYS A 326 -28.42 9.03 15.63
N SER A 327 -29.14 8.53 14.61
CA SER A 327 -28.55 8.09 13.35
C SER A 327 -27.85 9.22 12.60
N SER A 328 -28.45 10.42 12.57
CA SER A 328 -27.84 11.60 11.95
C SER A 328 -26.58 12.07 12.69
N GLN A 329 -26.53 11.92 14.02
CA GLN A 329 -25.33 12.21 14.81
C GLN A 329 -24.17 11.27 14.45
N LEU A 330 -24.45 9.98 14.33
CA LEU A 330 -23.45 8.99 13.87
C LEU A 330 -23.01 9.24 12.43
N ALA A 331 -23.92 9.68 11.55
CA ALA A 331 -23.61 10.04 10.17
C ALA A 331 -22.64 11.22 10.09
N ILE A 332 -22.76 12.25 10.96
CA ILE A 332 -21.82 13.37 11.04
C ILE A 332 -20.41 12.87 11.42
N LEU A 333 -20.29 11.98 12.40
CA LEU A 333 -19.00 11.43 12.82
C LEU A 333 -18.33 10.68 11.64
N ASN A 334 -19.10 9.85 10.93
CA ASN A 334 -18.60 9.15 9.74
C ASN A 334 -18.24 10.13 8.62
N ALA A 335 -19.08 11.14 8.34
CA ALA A 335 -18.80 12.12 7.30
C ALA A 335 -17.52 12.93 7.62
N LYS A 336 -17.27 13.26 8.88
CA LYS A 336 -16.01 13.90 9.29
C LYS A 336 -14.80 12.99 9.06
N TYR A 337 -14.92 11.70 9.35
CA TYR A 337 -13.89 10.71 9.02
C TYR A 337 -13.63 10.67 7.50
N GLN A 338 -14.70 10.68 6.66
CA GLN A 338 -14.55 10.69 5.21
C GLN A 338 -13.84 11.96 4.70
N VAL A 339 -14.10 13.12 5.29
CA VAL A 339 -13.38 14.36 4.97
C VAL A 339 -11.89 14.21 5.23
N LEU A 340 -11.51 13.71 6.42
CA LEU A 340 -10.10 13.53 6.80
C LEU A 340 -9.41 12.46 5.94
N GLN A 341 -10.11 11.38 5.60
CA GLN A 341 -9.60 10.34 4.70
C GLN A 341 -9.37 10.90 3.29
N SER A 342 -10.32 11.66 2.76
CA SER A 342 -10.22 12.25 1.42
C SER A 342 -9.12 13.31 1.36
N GLU A 343 -8.96 14.13 2.41
CA GLU A 343 -7.87 15.08 2.54
C GLU A 343 -6.50 14.35 2.53
N ASN A 344 -6.36 13.30 3.33
CA ASN A 344 -5.12 12.51 3.38
C ASN A 344 -4.79 11.82 2.05
N ALA A 345 -5.80 11.44 1.26
CA ALA A 345 -5.59 10.82 -0.06
C ALA A 345 -5.10 11.82 -1.14
N VAL A 346 -5.25 13.12 -0.93
CA VAL A 346 -4.74 14.15 -1.84
C VAL A 346 -3.24 14.37 -1.65
N TYR A 347 -2.74 14.23 -0.43
CA TYR A 347 -1.33 14.38 -0.07
C TYR A 347 -0.53 13.09 -0.30
#